data_a9a9da3878a1e973308456390c962579
#
_entry.id   a9a9da3878a1e973308456390c962579
#
_cell.length_a   1.000
_cell.length_b   1.000
_cell.length_c   1.000
_cell.angle_alpha   90.00
_cell.angle_beta   90.00
_cell.angle_gamma   90.00
#
_symmetry.space_group_name_H-M   'P 1'
#
loop_
_entity.id
_entity.type
_entity.pdbx_description
1 polymer ?
#
loop_
_entity_poly.entity_id
_entity_poly.type
_entity_poly.pdbx_seq_one_letter_code
_entity_poly.pdbx_strand_id
1 'polypeptide(L)'
;MKRIKKVLLSLLVILGLVTLTAASSVHADSDYTPKHLTVEFVPSSNAQKMSARVKPLAKLLEQQLHIPVTVTVSTNYNTIVEAMGSKKVDVGFLPPDAYVQAHKQYGVKVLLQAQRFGYKEPDDQPTNQLVNYYRAQIVVRKGSGIKNLKDLKGKKIAVQDTTSSSGWVFPVACMEEHGININKDHIQTVQVKGYDQAVMSVYNGNTDAAFIFQGARNLVKKDAPDVMKKVVSIYTTPKIPNDTISVRGDMSPAFQKKLIKAFQNIAKSKKGHAIISSVYQHEGYVPAKDSDFNTVRKYDKIVQKINQ
;
A
#
# COMPACT_ATOMS: atom_id res chain seq x y z
N MET A 1 46.89 13.68 62.54
CA MET A 1 45.73 14.31 61.89
C MET A 1 46.09 15.22 60.67
N LYS A 2 47.33 15.27 60.16
CA LYS A 2 47.69 16.14 58.99
C LYS A 2 47.91 15.37 57.68
N ARG A 3 47.77 14.03 57.65
CA ARG A 3 47.95 13.21 56.45
C ARG A 3 46.66 12.79 55.75
N ILE A 4 45.49 12.93 56.44
CA ILE A 4 44.19 12.53 55.85
C ILE A 4 43.57 13.68 55.03
N LYS A 5 43.97 14.95 55.22
CA LYS A 5 43.45 16.09 54.46
C LYS A 5 44.00 16.24 53.05
N LYS A 6 45.11 15.59 52.72
CA LYS A 6 45.73 15.66 51.38
C LYS A 6 45.21 14.61 50.40
N VAL A 7 44.59 13.56 50.87
CA VAL A 7 44.01 12.47 50.02
C VAL A 7 42.61 12.80 49.60
N LEU A 8 41.89 13.63 50.34
CA LEU A 8 40.50 14.03 49.99
C LEU A 8 40.42 15.18 48.99
N LEU A 9 41.52 15.90 48.74
CA LEU A 9 41.55 17.01 47.74
C LEU A 9 41.98 16.52 46.34
N SER A 10 42.57 15.34 46.20
CA SER A 10 42.90 14.76 44.89
C SER A 10 41.79 13.88 44.31
N LEU A 11 40.77 13.56 45.07
CA LEU A 11 39.62 12.81 44.52
C LEU A 11 38.48 13.68 43.96
N LEU A 12 38.54 14.99 44.15
CA LEU A 12 37.51 15.96 43.73
C LEU A 12 37.85 16.65 42.39
N VAL A 13 39.01 16.38 41.78
CA VAL A 13 39.40 16.97 40.51
C VAL A 13 39.22 15.99 39.34
N ILE A 14 38.95 14.71 39.61
CA ILE A 14 38.75 13.65 38.56
C ILE A 14 37.26 13.48 38.20
N LEU A 15 36.34 14.19 38.90
CA LEU A 15 34.88 14.05 38.63
C LEU A 15 34.33 15.20 37.80
N GLY A 16 35.15 15.96 37.11
CA GLY A 16 34.76 17.18 36.38
C GLY A 16 34.91 17.13 34.85
N LEU A 17 35.26 15.99 34.27
CA LEU A 17 35.38 15.86 32.78
C LEU A 17 34.53 14.70 32.25
N VAL A 18 33.25 14.61 32.64
CA VAL A 18 32.29 13.95 31.79
C VAL A 18 31.94 14.94 30.70
N THR A 19 32.73 14.94 29.66
CA THR A 19 32.36 15.57 28.39
C THR A 19 31.02 14.98 27.95
N LEU A 20 29.99 15.82 27.99
CA LEU A 20 28.74 15.58 27.28
C LEU A 20 29.09 15.44 25.80
N THR A 21 29.46 14.25 25.36
CA THR A 21 29.37 13.90 23.93
C THR A 21 27.89 13.88 23.64
N ALA A 22 27.35 15.03 23.23
CA ALA A 22 26.13 15.08 22.49
C ALA A 22 26.35 14.08 21.34
N ALA A 23 25.73 12.90 21.46
CA ALA A 23 25.56 12.00 20.35
C ALA A 23 24.71 12.78 19.34
N SER A 24 25.36 13.57 18.50
CA SER A 24 24.82 13.99 17.23
C SER A 24 24.46 12.68 16.55
N SER A 25 23.18 12.32 16.52
CA SER A 25 22.66 11.33 15.61
C SER A 25 23.00 11.86 14.23
N VAL A 26 24.19 11.48 13.74
CA VAL A 26 24.55 11.60 12.34
C VAL A 26 23.50 10.73 11.65
N HIS A 27 22.44 11.35 11.17
CA HIS A 27 21.69 10.80 10.07
C HIS A 27 22.69 10.72 8.92
N ALA A 28 23.40 9.60 8.85
CA ALA A 28 24.10 9.25 7.63
C ALA A 28 23.00 9.17 6.57
N ASP A 29 22.83 10.22 5.78
CA ASP A 29 22.21 10.15 4.47
C ASP A 29 23.06 9.15 3.71
N SER A 30 22.68 7.87 3.78
CA SER A 30 23.39 6.84 3.07
C SER A 30 23.08 7.05 1.60
N ASP A 31 24.08 7.42 0.82
CA ASP A 31 24.04 7.64 -0.63
C ASP A 31 23.94 6.31 -1.40
N TYR A 32 23.00 5.44 -1.02
CA TYR A 32 22.80 4.20 -1.75
C TYR A 32 22.34 4.47 -3.18
N THR A 33 23.14 4.04 -4.12
CA THR A 33 22.82 4.04 -5.55
C THR A 33 22.93 2.62 -6.07
N PRO A 34 21.83 1.98 -6.52
CA PRO A 34 21.87 0.59 -6.96
C PRO A 34 22.67 0.41 -8.25
N LYS A 35 23.48 -0.66 -8.31
CA LYS A 35 24.09 -1.18 -9.54
C LYS A 35 23.15 -2.15 -10.27
N HIS A 36 22.18 -2.69 -9.58
CA HIS A 36 21.08 -3.52 -10.05
C HIS A 36 19.83 -3.07 -9.27
N LEU A 37 18.77 -2.72 -9.98
CA LEU A 37 17.53 -2.25 -9.36
C LEU A 37 16.54 -3.40 -9.18
N THR A 38 16.00 -3.54 -7.98
CA THR A 38 14.91 -4.48 -7.68
C THR A 38 13.61 -3.72 -7.50
N VAL A 39 12.58 -4.10 -8.27
CA VAL A 39 11.25 -3.49 -8.25
C VAL A 39 10.22 -4.57 -7.94
N GLU A 40 9.37 -4.34 -6.96
CA GLU A 40 8.36 -5.32 -6.56
C GLU A 40 6.95 -4.71 -6.50
N PHE A 41 5.97 -5.53 -6.86
CA PHE A 41 4.54 -5.21 -6.90
C PHE A 41 3.78 -6.03 -5.87
N VAL A 42 2.72 -5.48 -5.24
CA VAL A 42 1.79 -6.27 -4.42
C VAL A 42 0.84 -7.11 -5.31
N PRO A 43 0.42 -8.30 -4.87
CA PRO A 43 -0.45 -9.18 -5.64
C PRO A 43 -1.94 -8.77 -5.53
N SER A 44 -2.34 -7.69 -6.19
CA SER A 44 -3.73 -7.18 -6.17
C SER A 44 -4.71 -7.99 -7.02
N SER A 45 -4.23 -8.90 -7.86
CA SER A 45 -5.01 -9.83 -8.66
C SER A 45 -4.20 -11.13 -8.85
N ASN A 46 -4.66 -12.04 -9.73
CA ASN A 46 -3.94 -13.29 -9.98
C ASN A 46 -2.44 -13.06 -10.22
N ALA A 47 -1.59 -13.55 -9.33
CA ALA A 47 -0.16 -13.28 -9.29
C ALA A 47 0.58 -13.72 -10.55
N GLN A 48 0.19 -14.85 -11.17
CA GLN A 48 0.82 -15.33 -12.41
C GLN A 48 0.53 -14.39 -13.59
N LYS A 49 -0.74 -13.95 -13.73
CA LYS A 49 -1.13 -12.97 -14.75
C LYS A 49 -0.43 -11.64 -14.52
N MET A 50 -0.32 -11.19 -13.26
CA MET A 50 0.41 -9.98 -12.92
C MET A 50 1.90 -10.09 -13.26
N SER A 51 2.58 -11.18 -12.87
CA SER A 51 3.99 -11.40 -13.18
C SER A 51 4.28 -11.30 -14.68
N ALA A 52 3.41 -11.90 -15.52
CA ALA A 52 3.54 -11.78 -16.97
C ALA A 52 3.39 -10.33 -17.47
N ARG A 53 2.49 -9.54 -16.86
CA ARG A 53 2.24 -8.14 -17.25
C ARG A 53 3.32 -7.17 -16.80
N VAL A 54 3.93 -7.37 -15.61
CA VAL A 54 4.96 -6.47 -15.09
C VAL A 54 6.35 -6.75 -15.69
N LYS A 55 6.61 -7.98 -16.13
CA LYS A 55 7.93 -8.38 -16.64
C LYS A 55 8.49 -7.46 -17.73
N PRO A 56 7.72 -6.98 -18.72
CA PRO A 56 8.23 -6.07 -19.73
C PRO A 56 8.66 -4.69 -19.20
N LEU A 57 8.23 -4.28 -17.98
CA LEU A 57 8.63 -3.03 -17.35
C LEU A 57 10.13 -3.00 -17.05
N ALA A 58 10.74 -4.15 -16.73
CA ALA A 58 12.17 -4.26 -16.47
C ALA A 58 12.99 -3.66 -17.62
N LYS A 59 12.71 -4.10 -18.86
CA LYS A 59 13.43 -3.60 -20.05
C LYS A 59 13.24 -2.10 -20.27
N LEU A 60 12.06 -1.55 -19.97
CA LEU A 60 11.82 -0.10 -20.10
C LEU A 60 12.59 0.69 -19.04
N LEU A 61 12.70 0.18 -17.81
CA LEU A 61 13.49 0.79 -16.75
C LEU A 61 14.99 0.68 -17.04
N GLU A 62 15.49 -0.45 -17.55
CA GLU A 62 16.89 -0.61 -17.98
C GLU A 62 17.28 0.42 -19.05
N GLN A 63 16.40 0.67 -20.01
CA GLN A 63 16.63 1.69 -21.06
C GLN A 63 16.69 3.12 -20.50
N GLN A 64 15.95 3.41 -19.43
CA GLN A 64 15.92 4.75 -18.81
C GLN A 64 17.08 4.95 -17.81
N LEU A 65 17.48 3.89 -17.12
CA LEU A 65 18.41 3.98 -15.98
C LEU A 65 19.82 3.52 -16.30
N HIS A 66 20.00 2.77 -17.40
CA HIS A 66 21.26 2.16 -17.84
C HIS A 66 21.92 1.23 -16.79
N ILE A 67 21.09 0.53 -16.02
CA ILE A 67 21.50 -0.53 -15.10
C ILE A 67 20.55 -1.72 -15.23
N PRO A 68 20.96 -2.95 -14.87
CA PRO A 68 20.07 -4.11 -14.84
C PRO A 68 18.90 -3.89 -13.89
N VAL A 69 17.70 -4.39 -14.27
CA VAL A 69 16.47 -4.27 -13.48
C VAL A 69 15.76 -5.61 -13.38
N THR A 70 15.41 -5.99 -12.16
CA THR A 70 14.52 -7.12 -11.90
C THR A 70 13.17 -6.60 -11.44
N VAL A 71 12.09 -7.09 -12.05
CA VAL A 71 10.70 -6.76 -11.66
C VAL A 71 9.98 -8.03 -11.26
N THR A 72 9.41 -8.03 -10.06
CA THR A 72 8.72 -9.18 -9.46
C THR A 72 7.36 -8.78 -8.89
N VAL A 73 6.56 -9.80 -8.55
CA VAL A 73 5.32 -9.65 -7.77
C VAL A 73 5.51 -10.41 -6.47
N SER A 74 5.24 -9.75 -5.36
CA SER A 74 5.36 -10.32 -4.01
C SER A 74 4.35 -11.46 -3.79
N THR A 75 4.59 -12.27 -2.79
CA THR A 75 3.66 -13.34 -2.37
C THR A 75 2.45 -12.80 -1.61
N ASN A 76 2.63 -11.69 -0.89
CA ASN A 76 1.58 -10.96 -0.18
C ASN A 76 2.01 -9.50 0.09
N TYR A 77 1.11 -8.70 0.66
CA TYR A 77 1.35 -7.26 0.90
C TYR A 77 2.36 -6.99 2.01
N ASN A 78 2.42 -7.85 3.05
CA ASN A 78 3.36 -7.65 4.16
C ASN A 78 4.79 -8.02 3.72
N THR A 79 4.95 -9.02 2.87
CA THR A 79 6.27 -9.48 2.40
C THR A 79 7.04 -8.37 1.69
N ILE A 80 6.40 -7.52 0.87
CA ILE A 80 7.10 -6.43 0.20
C ILE A 80 7.54 -5.34 1.18
N VAL A 81 6.75 -5.06 2.24
CA VAL A 81 7.12 -4.13 3.31
C VAL A 81 8.41 -4.60 3.99
N GLU A 82 8.46 -5.87 4.38
CA GLU A 82 9.64 -6.49 5.00
C GLU A 82 10.83 -6.58 4.04
N ALA A 83 10.60 -6.85 2.75
CA ALA A 83 11.65 -6.90 1.73
C ALA A 83 12.30 -5.52 1.51
N MET A 84 11.53 -4.45 1.56
CA MET A 84 12.05 -3.08 1.52
C MET A 84 12.82 -2.74 2.81
N GLY A 85 12.32 -3.13 3.98
CA GLY A 85 12.98 -2.95 5.26
C GLY A 85 14.32 -3.68 5.35
N SER A 86 14.38 -4.93 4.87
CA SER A 86 15.61 -5.73 4.79
C SER A 86 16.50 -5.38 3.59
N LYS A 87 16.17 -4.33 2.84
CA LYS A 87 16.95 -3.83 1.70
C LYS A 87 17.07 -4.81 0.51
N LYS A 88 16.20 -5.81 0.44
CA LYS A 88 16.13 -6.77 -0.69
C LYS A 88 15.36 -6.20 -1.89
N VAL A 89 14.50 -5.21 -1.65
CA VAL A 89 13.71 -4.51 -2.66
C VAL A 89 14.03 -3.02 -2.59
N ASP A 90 14.42 -2.44 -3.72
CA ASP A 90 14.78 -1.03 -3.84
C ASP A 90 13.57 -0.14 -4.09
N VAL A 91 12.61 -0.63 -4.88
CA VAL A 91 11.39 0.10 -5.29
C VAL A 91 10.17 -0.78 -5.07
N GLY A 92 9.21 -0.27 -4.31
CA GLY A 92 7.92 -0.92 -4.07
C GLY A 92 6.76 -0.15 -4.72
N PHE A 93 5.91 -0.87 -5.45
CA PHE A 93 4.57 -0.39 -5.80
C PHE A 93 3.64 -0.76 -4.65
N LEU A 94 3.39 0.19 -3.76
CA LEU A 94 2.71 -0.04 -2.49
C LEU A 94 1.32 0.62 -2.47
N PRO A 95 0.29 -0.07 -1.97
CA PRO A 95 -0.93 0.62 -1.57
C PRO A 95 -0.61 1.57 -0.40
N PRO A 96 -1.44 2.61 -0.21
CA PRO A 96 -1.16 3.67 0.76
C PRO A 96 -0.86 3.19 2.19
N ASP A 97 -1.56 2.18 2.68
CA ASP A 97 -1.34 1.67 4.02
C ASP A 97 0.00 0.92 4.15
N ALA A 98 0.33 0.06 3.19
CA ALA A 98 1.63 -0.60 3.13
C ALA A 98 2.78 0.43 3.06
N TYR A 99 2.60 1.54 2.32
CA TYR A 99 3.55 2.64 2.33
C TYR A 99 3.69 3.28 3.72
N VAL A 100 2.58 3.62 4.38
CA VAL A 100 2.59 4.23 5.71
C VAL A 100 3.31 3.34 6.72
N GLN A 101 3.08 2.04 6.67
CA GLN A 101 3.75 1.08 7.54
C GLN A 101 5.24 0.95 7.21
N ALA A 102 5.61 0.81 5.93
CA ALA A 102 7.00 0.74 5.49
C ALA A 102 7.77 2.04 5.82
N HIS A 103 7.13 3.19 5.70
CA HIS A 103 7.70 4.47 6.11
C HIS A 103 7.95 4.53 7.62
N LYS A 104 6.94 4.17 8.43
CA LYS A 104 7.03 4.18 9.89
C LYS A 104 8.11 3.23 10.43
N GLN A 105 8.21 2.03 9.86
CA GLN A 105 9.09 0.97 10.37
C GLN A 105 10.51 1.07 9.80
N TYR A 106 10.66 1.46 8.55
CA TYR A 106 11.91 1.33 7.79
C TYR A 106 12.37 2.60 7.08
N GLY A 107 11.66 3.73 7.27
CA GLY A 107 12.01 5.00 6.64
C GLY A 107 11.84 5.01 5.11
N VAL A 108 11.05 4.11 4.55
CA VAL A 108 10.72 4.08 3.11
C VAL A 108 10.17 5.44 2.68
N LYS A 109 10.65 5.95 1.54
CA LYS A 109 10.29 7.27 1.01
C LYS A 109 9.35 7.14 -0.18
N VAL A 110 8.25 7.90 -0.22
CA VAL A 110 7.41 8.00 -1.41
C VAL A 110 8.04 8.94 -2.42
N LEU A 111 8.00 8.56 -3.70
CA LEU A 111 8.44 9.40 -4.82
C LEU A 111 7.25 9.90 -5.63
N LEU A 112 6.35 9.00 -5.97
CA LEU A 112 5.26 9.24 -6.90
C LEU A 112 3.97 8.62 -6.38
N GLN A 113 2.87 9.25 -6.73
CA GLN A 113 1.51 8.74 -6.56
C GLN A 113 0.91 8.45 -7.92
N ALA A 114 0.18 7.34 -8.03
CA ALA A 114 -0.51 6.97 -9.25
C ALA A 114 -1.73 7.85 -9.51
N GLN A 115 -2.03 8.04 -10.78
CA GLN A 115 -3.29 8.58 -11.26
C GLN A 115 -4.08 7.49 -11.99
N ARG A 116 -5.41 7.52 -11.86
CA ARG A 116 -6.35 6.64 -12.58
C ARG A 116 -7.58 7.41 -12.98
N PHE A 117 -8.38 6.88 -13.88
CA PHE A 117 -9.71 7.42 -14.11
C PHE A 117 -10.59 7.21 -12.89
N GLY A 118 -11.35 8.23 -12.52
CA GLY A 118 -12.38 8.12 -11.49
C GLY A 118 -13.52 7.20 -11.96
N TYR A 119 -14.36 6.78 -11.01
CA TYR A 119 -15.52 5.94 -11.29
C TYR A 119 -16.82 6.63 -10.90
N LYS A 120 -17.88 6.38 -11.67
CA LYS A 120 -19.27 6.76 -11.34
C LYS A 120 -19.91 5.64 -10.54
N GLU A 121 -20.73 6.01 -9.56
CA GLU A 121 -21.59 5.07 -8.86
C GLU A 121 -22.96 4.99 -9.56
N PRO A 122 -23.66 3.85 -9.44
CA PRO A 122 -23.31 2.62 -8.70
C PRO A 122 -22.59 1.55 -9.53
N ASP A 123 -22.43 1.77 -10.83
CA ASP A 123 -22.04 0.74 -11.82
C ASP A 123 -20.55 0.71 -12.13
N ASP A 124 -19.74 1.53 -11.42
CA ASP A 124 -18.29 1.63 -11.61
C ASP A 124 -17.88 1.86 -13.07
N GLN A 125 -18.64 2.71 -13.79
CA GLN A 125 -18.21 3.18 -15.11
C GLN A 125 -17.06 4.17 -14.94
N PRO A 126 -15.93 4.00 -15.67
CA PRO A 126 -14.83 4.95 -15.61
C PRO A 126 -15.29 6.32 -16.12
N THR A 127 -14.76 7.37 -15.49
CA THR A 127 -14.88 8.75 -15.98
C THR A 127 -13.74 9.06 -16.93
N ASN A 128 -13.78 10.24 -17.58
CA ASN A 128 -12.66 10.76 -18.37
C ASN A 128 -11.72 11.65 -17.53
N GLN A 129 -11.95 11.75 -16.21
CA GLN A 129 -11.17 12.59 -15.31
C GLN A 129 -10.13 11.76 -14.58
N LEU A 130 -8.85 12.16 -14.69
CA LEU A 130 -7.78 11.59 -13.87
C LEU A 130 -7.86 12.10 -12.45
N VAL A 131 -7.72 11.18 -11.51
CA VAL A 131 -7.73 11.44 -10.07
C VAL A 131 -6.55 10.74 -9.40
N ASN A 132 -6.06 11.30 -8.29
CA ASN A 132 -4.99 10.72 -7.47
C ASN A 132 -5.53 10.01 -6.22
N TYR A 133 -6.78 9.56 -6.29
CA TYR A 133 -7.44 8.80 -5.23
C TYR A 133 -8.29 7.68 -5.82
N TYR A 134 -8.67 6.75 -4.99
CA TYR A 134 -9.71 5.76 -5.25
C TYR A 134 -10.60 5.59 -4.01
N ARG A 135 -11.53 4.65 -4.03
CA ARG A 135 -12.38 4.31 -2.90
C ARG A 135 -12.39 2.80 -2.71
N ALA A 136 -12.65 2.35 -1.49
CA ALA A 136 -13.03 0.96 -1.27
C ALA A 136 -14.56 0.82 -1.36
N GLN A 137 -14.99 -0.39 -1.66
CA GLN A 137 -16.39 -0.78 -1.62
C GLN A 137 -16.56 -2.04 -0.80
N ILE A 138 -17.67 -2.13 -0.09
CA ILE A 138 -18.18 -3.37 0.49
C ILE A 138 -19.27 -3.86 -0.46
N VAL A 139 -19.02 -5.03 -1.05
CA VAL A 139 -19.93 -5.62 -2.04
C VAL A 139 -20.55 -6.90 -1.53
N VAL A 140 -21.76 -7.16 -1.97
CA VAL A 140 -22.56 -8.34 -1.63
C VAL A 140 -23.25 -8.89 -2.87
N ARG A 141 -23.77 -10.11 -2.80
CA ARG A 141 -24.60 -10.65 -3.87
C ARG A 141 -26.00 -10.00 -3.84
N LYS A 142 -26.45 -9.55 -4.99
CA LYS A 142 -27.81 -9.02 -5.16
C LYS A 142 -28.84 -10.07 -4.70
N GLY A 143 -29.78 -9.65 -3.87
CA GLY A 143 -30.81 -10.56 -3.33
C GLY A 143 -30.37 -11.35 -2.10
N SER A 144 -29.15 -11.12 -1.54
CA SER A 144 -28.67 -11.77 -0.31
C SER A 144 -29.40 -11.34 0.98
N GLY A 145 -30.20 -10.29 0.92
CA GLY A 145 -30.84 -9.69 2.10
C GLY A 145 -29.94 -8.65 2.81
N ILE A 146 -28.65 -8.58 2.49
CA ILE A 146 -27.69 -7.61 3.06
C ILE A 146 -27.82 -6.30 2.29
N LYS A 147 -28.22 -5.22 2.96
CA LYS A 147 -28.51 -3.91 2.34
C LYS A 147 -27.63 -2.78 2.88
N ASN A 148 -27.07 -2.94 4.06
CA ASN A 148 -26.28 -1.91 4.75
C ASN A 148 -25.20 -2.56 5.65
N LEU A 149 -24.35 -1.74 6.28
CA LEU A 149 -23.26 -2.23 7.13
C LEU A 149 -23.74 -3.04 8.33
N LYS A 150 -24.90 -2.73 8.93
CA LYS A 150 -25.42 -3.46 10.11
C LYS A 150 -25.77 -4.91 9.80
N ASP A 151 -26.14 -5.19 8.54
CA ASP A 151 -26.48 -6.54 8.09
C ASP A 151 -25.25 -7.45 7.95
N LEU A 152 -24.04 -6.89 8.11
CA LEU A 152 -22.76 -7.64 8.04
C LEU A 152 -22.43 -8.40 9.34
N LYS A 153 -23.14 -8.14 10.45
CA LYS A 153 -22.93 -8.86 11.72
C LYS A 153 -23.13 -10.36 11.54
N GLY A 154 -22.18 -11.15 12.01
CA GLY A 154 -22.17 -12.61 11.87
C GLY A 154 -21.92 -13.12 10.45
N LYS A 155 -21.60 -12.26 9.47
CA LYS A 155 -21.41 -12.64 8.08
C LYS A 155 -19.96 -13.01 7.77
N LYS A 156 -19.79 -13.74 6.67
CA LYS A 156 -18.51 -14.18 6.14
C LYS A 156 -18.04 -13.22 5.04
N ILE A 157 -16.89 -12.57 5.25
CA ILE A 157 -16.39 -11.51 4.38
C ILE A 157 -15.04 -11.90 3.76
N ALA A 158 -14.92 -11.84 2.44
CA ALA A 158 -13.64 -11.98 1.75
C ALA A 158 -12.83 -10.69 1.91
N VAL A 159 -11.59 -10.81 2.38
CA VAL A 159 -10.68 -9.70 2.67
C VAL A 159 -9.31 -9.92 2.05
N GLN A 160 -8.50 -8.85 1.96
CA GLN A 160 -7.09 -8.91 1.59
C GLN A 160 -6.20 -8.93 2.85
N ASP A 161 -4.90 -8.78 2.66
CA ASP A 161 -3.94 -8.60 3.75
C ASP A 161 -4.27 -7.36 4.60
N THR A 162 -3.84 -7.38 5.87
CA THR A 162 -4.10 -6.29 6.83
C THR A 162 -3.45 -4.96 6.45
N THR A 163 -2.47 -4.96 5.55
CA THR A 163 -1.84 -3.77 4.96
C THR A 163 -2.48 -3.33 3.64
N SER A 164 -3.61 -3.92 3.27
CA SER A 164 -4.37 -3.51 2.09
C SER A 164 -5.35 -2.38 2.43
N SER A 165 -5.15 -1.20 1.87
CA SER A 165 -5.99 -0.02 2.16
C SER A 165 -7.47 -0.25 1.83
N SER A 166 -7.81 -0.79 0.65
CA SER A 166 -9.21 -1.03 0.25
C SER A 166 -9.73 -2.42 0.58
N GLY A 167 -8.84 -3.39 0.79
CA GLY A 167 -9.23 -4.76 1.13
C GLY A 167 -9.28 -5.04 2.63
N TRP A 168 -8.87 -4.05 3.46
CA TRP A 168 -8.90 -4.18 4.91
C TRP A 168 -9.08 -2.83 5.62
N VAL A 169 -8.08 -1.95 5.60
CA VAL A 169 -7.97 -0.80 6.52
C VAL A 169 -9.19 0.12 6.45
N PHE A 170 -9.52 0.62 5.28
CA PHE A 170 -10.63 1.58 5.15
C PHE A 170 -12.01 0.94 5.39
N PRO A 171 -12.35 -0.24 4.83
CA PRO A 171 -13.62 -0.89 5.15
C PRO A 171 -13.78 -1.18 6.64
N VAL A 172 -12.76 -1.75 7.30
CA VAL A 172 -12.81 -2.08 8.72
C VAL A 172 -12.97 -0.83 9.59
N ALA A 173 -12.20 0.21 9.32
CA ALA A 173 -12.30 1.47 10.06
C ALA A 173 -13.65 2.16 9.84
N CYS A 174 -14.19 2.15 8.61
CA CYS A 174 -15.53 2.69 8.35
C CYS A 174 -16.63 1.89 9.05
N MET A 175 -16.49 0.56 9.12
CA MET A 175 -17.44 -0.27 9.89
C MET A 175 -17.41 0.11 11.37
N GLU A 176 -16.21 0.27 11.96
CA GLU A 176 -16.05 0.71 13.35
C GLU A 176 -16.65 2.10 13.60
N GLU A 177 -16.43 3.07 12.70
CA GLU A 177 -17.05 4.41 12.77
C GLU A 177 -18.60 4.35 12.74
N HIS A 178 -19.17 3.26 12.20
CA HIS A 178 -20.63 3.00 12.15
C HIS A 178 -21.11 2.03 13.25
N GLY A 179 -20.28 1.74 14.24
CA GLY A 179 -20.61 0.88 15.37
C GLY A 179 -20.68 -0.62 15.03
N ILE A 180 -19.96 -1.04 13.99
CA ILE A 180 -19.80 -2.47 13.63
C ILE A 180 -18.35 -2.86 13.82
N ASN A 181 -18.09 -3.69 14.82
CA ASN A 181 -16.75 -4.17 15.15
C ASN A 181 -16.52 -5.56 14.57
N ILE A 182 -15.47 -5.71 13.78
CA ILE A 182 -15.19 -6.96 13.05
C ILE A 182 -14.99 -8.16 13.97
N ASN A 183 -14.46 -7.94 15.19
CA ASN A 183 -14.21 -9.01 16.17
C ASN A 183 -15.45 -9.25 17.06
N LYS A 184 -16.06 -8.17 17.59
CA LYS A 184 -17.18 -8.26 18.56
C LYS A 184 -18.50 -8.68 17.92
N ASP A 185 -18.72 -8.33 16.66
CA ASP A 185 -19.95 -8.66 15.93
C ASP A 185 -19.86 -10.01 15.18
N HIS A 186 -18.92 -10.88 15.57
CA HIS A 186 -18.77 -12.25 15.07
C HIS A 186 -18.61 -12.34 13.55
N ILE A 187 -17.97 -11.34 12.92
CA ILE A 187 -17.71 -11.35 11.48
C ILE A 187 -16.57 -12.32 11.18
N GLN A 188 -16.83 -13.26 10.27
CA GLN A 188 -15.83 -14.22 9.83
C GLN A 188 -15.07 -13.66 8.62
N THR A 189 -13.76 -13.46 8.74
CA THR A 189 -12.94 -13.02 7.63
C THR A 189 -12.29 -14.19 6.92
N VAL A 190 -12.29 -14.15 5.58
CA VAL A 190 -11.62 -15.11 4.71
C VAL A 190 -10.63 -14.35 3.85
N GLN A 191 -9.35 -14.53 4.15
CA GLN A 191 -8.31 -13.92 3.34
C GLN A 191 -8.21 -14.60 1.98
N VAL A 192 -8.24 -13.80 0.91
CA VAL A 192 -8.11 -14.25 -0.48
C VAL A 192 -6.95 -13.56 -1.18
N LYS A 193 -6.39 -14.22 -2.20
CA LYS A 193 -5.24 -13.71 -2.95
C LYS A 193 -5.70 -12.96 -4.20
N GLY A 194 -6.02 -11.67 -4.04
CA GLY A 194 -6.41 -10.80 -5.13
C GLY A 194 -7.90 -10.42 -5.12
N TYR A 195 -8.18 -9.27 -5.68
CA TYR A 195 -9.55 -8.73 -5.71
C TYR A 195 -10.47 -9.46 -6.69
N ASP A 196 -9.91 -10.08 -7.72
CA ASP A 196 -10.65 -10.98 -8.62
C ASP A 196 -11.24 -12.17 -7.83
N GLN A 197 -10.46 -12.78 -6.93
CA GLN A 197 -10.96 -13.84 -6.06
C GLN A 197 -11.99 -13.33 -5.04
N ALA A 198 -11.80 -12.11 -4.48
CA ALA A 198 -12.77 -11.52 -3.57
C ALA A 198 -14.13 -11.33 -4.25
N VAL A 199 -14.15 -10.77 -5.47
CA VAL A 199 -15.38 -10.58 -6.25
C VAL A 199 -16.03 -11.91 -6.60
N MET A 200 -15.24 -12.90 -7.07
CA MET A 200 -15.76 -14.23 -7.43
C MET A 200 -16.27 -15.00 -6.23
N SER A 201 -15.70 -14.80 -5.03
CA SER A 201 -16.20 -15.41 -3.79
C SER A 201 -17.63 -14.98 -3.48
N VAL A 202 -17.95 -13.69 -3.63
CA VAL A 202 -19.33 -13.17 -3.48
C VAL A 202 -20.20 -13.62 -4.65
N TYR A 203 -19.71 -13.56 -5.87
CA TYR A 203 -20.46 -13.98 -7.06
C TYR A 203 -20.93 -15.42 -6.97
N ASN A 204 -20.08 -16.34 -6.50
CA ASN A 204 -20.37 -17.76 -6.33
C ASN A 204 -21.08 -18.07 -5.00
N GLY A 205 -21.20 -17.12 -4.07
CA GLY A 205 -21.81 -17.32 -2.76
C GLY A 205 -20.93 -18.04 -1.74
N ASN A 206 -19.62 -18.08 -1.94
CA ASN A 206 -18.64 -18.65 -1.00
C ASN A 206 -18.43 -17.73 0.23
N THR A 207 -18.66 -16.43 0.06
CA THR A 207 -18.73 -15.42 1.11
C THR A 207 -19.94 -14.52 0.92
N ASP A 208 -20.44 -13.96 2.02
CA ASP A 208 -21.63 -13.08 2.02
C ASP A 208 -21.28 -11.70 1.45
N ALA A 209 -20.06 -11.22 1.74
CA ALA A 209 -19.56 -9.93 1.32
C ALA A 209 -18.08 -10.00 0.94
N ALA A 210 -17.57 -8.92 0.35
CA ALA A 210 -16.15 -8.74 0.12
C ALA A 210 -15.76 -7.25 0.23
N PHE A 211 -14.52 -7.00 0.67
CA PHE A 211 -13.89 -5.68 0.60
C PHE A 211 -13.06 -5.60 -0.68
N ILE A 212 -13.35 -4.61 -1.50
CA ILE A 212 -12.71 -4.42 -2.81
C ILE A 212 -12.39 -2.95 -3.07
N PHE A 213 -11.51 -2.65 -4.01
CA PHE A 213 -11.42 -1.29 -4.56
C PHE A 213 -12.55 -1.03 -5.57
N GLN A 214 -13.02 0.21 -5.66
CA GLN A 214 -14.01 0.64 -6.64
C GLN A 214 -13.51 0.35 -8.06
N GLY A 215 -14.28 -0.40 -8.83
CA GLY A 215 -13.91 -0.88 -10.16
C GLY A 215 -13.33 -2.30 -10.19
N ALA A 216 -13.07 -2.96 -9.03
CA ALA A 216 -12.52 -4.32 -8.99
C ALA A 216 -13.42 -5.36 -9.68
N ARG A 217 -14.74 -5.13 -9.71
CA ARG A 217 -15.69 -6.02 -10.43
C ARG A 217 -15.35 -6.15 -11.92
N ASN A 218 -14.72 -5.14 -12.51
CA ASN A 218 -14.27 -5.19 -13.89
C ASN A 218 -13.16 -6.22 -14.16
N LEU A 219 -12.39 -6.63 -13.13
CA LEU A 219 -11.33 -7.63 -13.26
C LEU A 219 -11.83 -8.99 -13.71
N VAL A 220 -13.08 -9.32 -13.35
CA VAL A 220 -13.71 -10.63 -13.64
C VAL A 220 -14.81 -10.56 -14.70
N LYS A 221 -15.02 -9.39 -15.31
CA LYS A 221 -16.12 -9.17 -16.27
C LYS A 221 -16.04 -10.09 -17.50
N LYS A 222 -14.83 -10.53 -17.87
CA LYS A 222 -14.63 -11.49 -18.95
C LYS A 222 -15.11 -12.89 -18.56
N ASP A 223 -14.86 -13.30 -17.31
CA ASP A 223 -15.18 -14.64 -16.80
C ASP A 223 -16.60 -14.69 -16.23
N ALA A 224 -17.15 -13.54 -15.79
CA ALA A 224 -18.50 -13.35 -15.25
C ALA A 224 -19.15 -12.11 -15.86
N PRO A 225 -19.70 -12.16 -17.08
CA PRO A 225 -20.22 -10.99 -17.80
C PRO A 225 -21.34 -10.24 -17.08
N ASP A 226 -22.10 -10.91 -16.23
CA ASP A 226 -23.20 -10.36 -15.45
C ASP A 226 -22.80 -9.92 -14.02
N VAL A 227 -21.51 -9.90 -13.70
CA VAL A 227 -20.98 -9.57 -12.37
C VAL A 227 -21.50 -8.23 -11.84
N MET A 228 -21.62 -7.22 -12.70
CA MET A 228 -22.12 -5.88 -12.31
C MET A 228 -23.58 -5.91 -11.86
N LYS A 229 -24.36 -6.88 -12.35
CA LYS A 229 -25.76 -7.08 -11.94
C LYS A 229 -25.90 -7.96 -10.71
N LYS A 230 -24.99 -8.94 -10.52
CA LYS A 230 -25.03 -9.92 -9.43
C LYS A 230 -24.29 -9.49 -8.18
N VAL A 231 -23.18 -8.77 -8.31
CA VAL A 231 -22.36 -8.28 -7.19
C VAL A 231 -22.54 -6.77 -7.11
N VAL A 232 -23.19 -6.31 -6.06
CA VAL A 232 -23.57 -4.89 -5.87
C VAL A 232 -22.88 -4.29 -4.65
N SER A 233 -22.55 -3.00 -4.72
CA SER A 233 -21.99 -2.26 -3.59
C SER A 233 -23.12 -1.87 -2.62
N ILE A 234 -22.88 -2.09 -1.32
CA ILE A 234 -23.75 -1.60 -0.23
C ILE A 234 -23.13 -0.43 0.52
N TYR A 235 -21.83 -0.20 0.33
CA TYR A 235 -21.09 0.87 0.97
C TYR A 235 -19.85 1.26 0.14
N THR A 236 -19.60 2.55 0.03
CA THR A 236 -18.40 3.13 -0.59
C THR A 236 -17.71 4.03 0.43
N THR A 237 -16.42 3.80 0.66
CA THR A 237 -15.64 4.54 1.66
C THR A 237 -15.33 5.97 1.22
N PRO A 238 -14.86 6.85 2.12
CA PRO A 238 -14.18 8.07 1.75
C PRO A 238 -13.00 7.83 0.81
N LYS A 239 -12.45 8.92 0.23
CA LYS A 239 -11.33 8.87 -0.69
C LYS A 239 -10.08 8.31 -0.01
N ILE A 240 -9.43 7.38 -0.68
CA ILE A 240 -8.14 6.79 -0.34
C ILE A 240 -7.11 7.40 -1.28
N PRO A 241 -6.00 8.00 -0.80
CA PRO A 241 -4.90 8.40 -1.68
C PRO A 241 -4.48 7.23 -2.58
N ASN A 242 -4.12 7.47 -3.83
CA ASN A 242 -3.80 6.36 -4.74
C ASN A 242 -2.44 5.72 -4.41
N ASP A 243 -2.17 4.56 -5.04
CA ASP A 243 -0.97 3.76 -4.84
C ASP A 243 0.32 4.55 -5.08
N THR A 244 1.39 4.13 -4.43
CA THR A 244 2.69 4.82 -4.46
C THR A 244 3.72 4.06 -5.28
N ILE A 245 4.68 4.81 -5.83
CA ILE A 245 6.01 4.30 -6.15
C ILE A 245 6.93 4.80 -5.06
N SER A 246 7.39 3.88 -4.23
CA SER A 246 8.18 4.17 -3.03
C SER A 246 9.54 3.50 -3.09
N VAL A 247 10.54 4.07 -2.42
CA VAL A 247 11.90 3.57 -2.41
C VAL A 247 12.40 3.35 -0.99
N ARG A 248 13.36 2.44 -0.83
CA ARG A 248 14.06 2.23 0.44
C ARG A 248 14.66 3.55 0.96
N GLY A 249 14.65 3.73 2.27
CA GLY A 249 14.93 5.01 2.93
C GLY A 249 16.33 5.56 2.71
N ASP A 250 17.32 4.70 2.42
CA ASP A 250 18.71 5.06 2.21
C ASP A 250 19.09 5.33 0.74
N MET A 251 18.11 5.32 -0.18
CA MET A 251 18.38 5.61 -1.59
C MET A 251 18.82 7.06 -1.80
N SER A 252 19.90 7.26 -2.58
CA SER A 252 20.45 8.58 -2.84
C SER A 252 19.47 9.55 -3.51
N PRO A 253 19.41 10.82 -3.13
CA PRO A 253 18.50 11.81 -3.72
C PRO A 253 18.70 11.95 -5.25
N ALA A 254 19.94 11.80 -5.72
CA ALA A 254 20.25 11.85 -7.15
C ALA A 254 19.60 10.70 -7.91
N PHE A 255 19.62 9.48 -7.35
CA PHE A 255 18.98 8.32 -7.98
C PHE A 255 17.45 8.38 -7.88
N GLN A 256 16.90 8.89 -6.76
CA GLN A 256 15.45 9.15 -6.64
C GLN A 256 14.95 10.05 -7.76
N LYS A 257 15.67 11.14 -8.08
CA LYS A 257 15.32 12.03 -9.21
C LYS A 257 15.34 11.31 -10.57
N LYS A 258 16.31 10.40 -10.78
CA LYS A 258 16.36 9.57 -11.99
C LYS A 258 15.16 8.63 -12.08
N LEU A 259 14.78 7.98 -10.97
CA LEU A 259 13.61 7.11 -10.91
C LEU A 259 12.31 7.86 -11.21
N ILE A 260 12.09 9.01 -10.60
CA ILE A 260 10.92 9.88 -10.87
C ILE A 260 10.78 10.13 -12.37
N LYS A 261 11.87 10.59 -13.00
CA LYS A 261 11.89 10.87 -14.44
C LYS A 261 11.64 9.61 -15.28
N ALA A 262 12.26 8.48 -14.91
CA ALA A 262 12.11 7.22 -15.62
C ALA A 262 10.65 6.73 -15.59
N PHE A 263 10.01 6.68 -14.44
CA PHE A 263 8.61 6.24 -14.31
C PHE A 263 7.65 7.19 -15.03
N GLN A 264 7.86 8.49 -14.95
CA GLN A 264 7.02 9.47 -15.66
C GLN A 264 7.18 9.35 -17.19
N ASN A 265 8.41 9.15 -17.71
CA ASN A 265 8.66 8.93 -19.12
C ASN A 265 8.01 7.63 -19.62
N ILE A 266 8.15 6.54 -18.83
CA ILE A 266 7.52 5.25 -19.13
C ILE A 266 6.00 5.41 -19.19
N ALA A 267 5.39 6.07 -18.20
CA ALA A 267 3.94 6.29 -18.19
C ALA A 267 3.42 7.09 -19.39
N LYS A 268 4.21 8.02 -19.92
CA LYS A 268 3.87 8.82 -21.11
C LYS A 268 4.06 8.06 -22.43
N SER A 269 4.87 6.98 -22.45
CA SER A 269 5.11 6.19 -23.65
C SER A 269 3.95 5.24 -23.93
N LYS A 270 3.56 5.01 -25.18
CA LYS A 270 2.49 4.09 -25.56
C LYS A 270 2.68 2.69 -24.95
N LYS A 271 3.90 2.14 -25.01
CA LYS A 271 4.21 0.81 -24.47
C LYS A 271 4.19 0.78 -22.96
N GLY A 272 4.78 1.77 -22.31
CA GLY A 272 4.82 1.85 -20.84
C GLY A 272 3.45 2.08 -20.25
N HIS A 273 2.65 3.00 -20.83
CA HIS A 273 1.27 3.24 -20.42
C HIS A 273 0.43 1.95 -20.51
N ALA A 274 0.52 1.20 -21.61
CA ALA A 274 -0.19 -0.07 -21.73
C ALA A 274 0.17 -1.09 -20.65
N ILE A 275 1.44 -1.11 -20.20
CA ILE A 275 1.89 -1.99 -19.10
C ILE A 275 1.27 -1.54 -17.78
N ILE A 276 1.46 -0.28 -17.37
CA ILE A 276 1.00 0.20 -16.05
C ILE A 276 -0.53 0.17 -15.95
N SER A 277 -1.25 0.48 -17.03
CA SER A 277 -2.71 0.41 -17.09
C SER A 277 -3.20 -1.04 -16.97
N SER A 278 -2.52 -2.00 -17.62
CA SER A 278 -2.91 -3.42 -17.55
C SER A 278 -2.70 -4.06 -16.17
N VAL A 279 -1.79 -3.54 -15.35
CA VAL A 279 -1.43 -4.07 -14.02
C VAL A 279 -2.36 -3.53 -12.96
N TYR A 280 -2.43 -2.21 -12.82
CA TYR A 280 -3.14 -1.54 -11.73
C TYR A 280 -4.12 -0.47 -12.20
N GLN A 281 -4.41 -0.39 -13.50
CA GLN A 281 -5.24 0.67 -14.11
C GLN A 281 -4.64 2.07 -13.85
N HIS A 282 -3.32 2.16 -13.73
CA HIS A 282 -2.63 3.43 -13.63
C HIS A 282 -2.55 4.12 -15.00
N GLU A 283 -2.85 5.40 -15.04
CA GLU A 283 -2.83 6.23 -16.25
C GLU A 283 -1.63 7.18 -16.25
N GLY A 284 -1.01 7.39 -15.10
CA GLY A 284 0.15 8.27 -14.94
C GLY A 284 0.64 8.34 -13.50
N TYR A 285 1.69 9.15 -13.31
CA TYR A 285 2.31 9.35 -12.01
C TYR A 285 2.59 10.83 -11.76
N VAL A 286 2.23 11.32 -10.58
CA VAL A 286 2.51 12.66 -10.09
C VAL A 286 3.45 12.60 -8.88
N PRO A 287 4.29 13.64 -8.63
CA PRO A 287 5.07 13.72 -7.40
C PRO A 287 4.19 13.62 -6.17
N ALA A 288 4.67 12.94 -5.14
CA ALA A 288 3.98 12.77 -3.88
C ALA A 288 4.90 13.09 -2.70
N LYS A 289 4.29 13.45 -1.58
CA LYS A 289 4.97 13.69 -0.30
C LYS A 289 4.28 12.90 0.81
N ASP A 290 5.01 12.61 1.86
CA ASP A 290 4.53 11.77 2.97
C ASP A 290 3.23 12.29 3.61
N SER A 291 3.05 13.60 3.71
CA SER A 291 1.84 14.21 4.27
C SER A 291 0.56 13.94 3.45
N ASP A 292 0.66 13.54 2.19
CA ASP A 292 -0.49 13.21 1.34
C ASP A 292 -1.23 11.95 1.85
N PHE A 293 -0.55 11.17 2.72
CA PHE A 293 -1.06 9.91 3.31
C PHE A 293 -1.55 10.05 4.75
N ASN A 294 -1.74 11.27 5.26
CA ASN A 294 -2.22 11.49 6.64
C ASN A 294 -3.62 10.91 6.90
N THR A 295 -4.49 10.91 5.89
CA THR A 295 -5.81 10.25 5.98
C THR A 295 -5.66 8.75 6.23
N VAL A 296 -4.70 8.09 5.57
CA VAL A 296 -4.41 6.67 5.76
C VAL A 296 -4.01 6.41 7.22
N ARG A 297 -3.10 7.21 7.77
CA ARG A 297 -2.67 7.12 9.18
C ARG A 297 -3.84 7.27 10.16
N LYS A 298 -4.82 8.12 9.85
CA LYS A 298 -6.04 8.25 10.66
C LYS A 298 -6.82 6.93 10.71
N TYR A 299 -7.06 6.32 9.55
CA TYR A 299 -7.82 5.07 9.44
C TYR A 299 -7.05 3.88 10.03
N ASP A 300 -5.75 3.80 9.80
CA ASP A 300 -4.87 2.79 10.41
C ASP A 300 -4.93 2.81 11.94
N LYS A 301 -4.92 4.00 12.56
CA LYS A 301 -5.10 4.15 14.02
C LYS A 301 -6.42 3.60 14.53
N ILE A 302 -7.51 3.70 13.74
CA ILE A 302 -8.81 3.12 14.14
C ILE A 302 -8.70 1.59 14.15
N VAL A 303 -8.13 1.01 13.08
CA VAL A 303 -7.96 -0.44 12.97
C VAL A 303 -7.03 -1.00 14.07
N GLN A 304 -5.94 -0.30 14.39
CA GLN A 304 -5.03 -0.71 15.48
C GLN A 304 -5.74 -0.80 16.84
N LYS A 305 -6.70 0.07 17.13
CA LYS A 305 -7.49 0.03 18.38
C LYS A 305 -8.47 -1.15 18.45
N ILE A 306 -8.93 -1.64 17.31
CA ILE A 306 -9.84 -2.81 17.24
C ILE A 306 -9.11 -4.09 17.64
N ASN A 307 -7.80 -4.15 17.41
CA ASN A 307 -6.95 -5.31 17.65
C ASN A 307 -6.34 -5.33 19.08
N GLN A 308 -6.60 -4.30 19.87
CA GLN A 308 -6.22 -4.21 21.30
C GLN A 308 -7.38 -4.67 22.20
#